data_ed570cecdd5456bfa3227e0d600d65ae
#
_entry.id   ed570cecdd5456bfa3227e0d600d65ae
#
_cell.length_a   1.000
_cell.length_b   1.000
_cell.length_c   1.000
_cell.angle_alpha   90.00
_cell.angle_beta   90.00
_cell.angle_gamma   90.00
#
_symmetry.space_group_name_H-M   'P 1'
#
loop_
_entity.id
_entity.type
_entity.pdbx_description
1 polymer ?
#
loop_
_entity_poly.entity_id
_entity_poly.type
_entity_poly.pdbx_seq_one_letter_code
_entity_poly.pdbx_strand_id
1 'polypeptide(L)'
;MANFDDLFTTPAAPESPSAPPQLTKEEYAAKKKAERDDLYALADEMAHEIMQDGDAFRGFLDVQARFDRYSPTNALLIYAQNDKATRLRDFDGWKKQGVYVRRHETGISILEAGDSYVTEDGRTGYYYNVKKVFDIAQTDAKRQPQIHYDDRLLLSALISKRPVPIEMAENVPNGAAYDYDRRTVIVQRGMDGQDLF
;
A
#
# COMPACT_ATOMS: atom_id res chain seq x y z
N MET A 1 -41.46 65.46 -0.07
CA MET A 1 -41.08 64.53 -1.13
C MET A 1 -40.13 63.54 -0.50
N ALA A 2 -40.53 62.29 -0.42
CA ALA A 2 -39.66 61.24 0.14
C ALA A 2 -38.64 60.86 -0.92
N ASN A 3 -37.37 60.85 -0.53
CA ASN A 3 -36.28 60.40 -1.38
C ASN A 3 -36.15 58.89 -1.28
N PHE A 4 -36.18 58.19 -2.43
CA PHE A 4 -36.13 56.72 -2.54
C PHE A 4 -34.78 56.25 -3.11
N ASP A 5 -33.74 57.08 -3.15
CA ASP A 5 -32.44 56.74 -3.73
C ASP A 5 -31.76 55.59 -2.99
N ASP A 6 -32.08 55.37 -1.71
CA ASP A 6 -31.55 54.28 -0.90
C ASP A 6 -31.99 52.87 -1.34
N LEU A 7 -33.07 52.79 -2.13
CA LEU A 7 -33.59 51.50 -2.62
C LEU A 7 -32.82 50.96 -3.84
N PHE A 8 -31.98 51.77 -4.44
CA PHE A 8 -31.20 51.44 -5.62
C PHE A 8 -29.72 51.22 -5.34
N THR A 9 -29.29 51.31 -4.08
CA THR A 9 -27.93 50.96 -3.70
C THR A 9 -27.85 49.45 -3.58
N THR A 10 -27.39 48.80 -4.64
CA THR A 10 -27.08 47.36 -4.63
C THR A 10 -25.97 47.14 -3.58
N PRO A 11 -26.20 46.32 -2.53
CA PRO A 11 -25.13 45.97 -1.62
C PRO A 11 -23.99 45.32 -2.42
N ALA A 12 -22.77 45.80 -2.20
CA ALA A 12 -21.60 45.21 -2.81
C ALA A 12 -21.61 43.72 -2.57
N ALA A 13 -21.51 42.91 -3.64
CA ALA A 13 -21.42 41.46 -3.55
C ALA A 13 -20.26 41.14 -2.61
N PRO A 14 -20.43 40.14 -1.69
CA PRO A 14 -19.34 39.71 -0.84
C PRO A 14 -18.16 39.29 -1.72
N GLU A 15 -17.00 39.90 -1.46
CA GLU A 15 -15.76 39.56 -2.15
C GLU A 15 -15.59 38.05 -2.08
N SER A 16 -15.52 37.41 -3.23
CA SER A 16 -15.20 35.97 -3.32
C SER A 16 -13.86 35.75 -2.60
N PRO A 17 -13.73 34.71 -1.76
CA PRO A 17 -12.48 34.47 -1.07
C PRO A 17 -11.36 34.40 -2.10
N SER A 18 -10.34 35.23 -1.94
CA SER A 18 -9.19 35.32 -2.82
C SER A 18 -8.61 33.91 -3.00
N ALA A 19 -8.39 33.49 -4.25
CA ALA A 19 -7.75 32.22 -4.55
C ALA A 19 -6.44 32.13 -3.73
N PRO A 20 -6.12 30.95 -3.17
CA PRO A 20 -4.89 30.80 -2.40
C PRO A 20 -3.69 31.21 -3.25
N PRO A 21 -2.68 31.85 -2.65
CA PRO A 21 -1.53 32.37 -3.39
C PRO A 21 -0.89 31.22 -4.19
N GLN A 22 -0.74 31.42 -5.49
CA GLN A 22 -0.09 30.44 -6.36
C GLN A 22 1.40 30.46 -6.00
N LEU A 23 1.90 29.28 -5.59
CA LEU A 23 3.32 29.06 -5.34
C LEU A 23 4.13 29.33 -6.63
N THR A 24 5.29 29.92 -6.50
CA THR A 24 6.26 30.02 -7.59
C THR A 24 6.70 28.62 -8.03
N LYS A 25 7.26 28.49 -9.22
CA LYS A 25 7.79 27.21 -9.73
C LYS A 25 8.86 26.63 -8.79
N GLU A 26 9.68 27.47 -8.20
CA GLU A 26 10.74 27.09 -7.28
C GLU A 26 10.18 26.62 -5.93
N GLU A 27 9.23 27.34 -5.36
CA GLU A 27 8.54 26.95 -4.13
C GLU A 27 7.77 25.64 -4.32
N TYR A 28 7.12 25.44 -5.47
CA TYR A 28 6.45 24.19 -5.80
C TYR A 28 7.44 23.02 -5.89
N ALA A 29 8.58 23.22 -6.57
CA ALA A 29 9.62 22.19 -6.68
C ALA A 29 10.23 21.84 -5.31
N ALA A 30 10.50 22.86 -4.48
CA ALA A 30 11.00 22.68 -3.11
C ALA A 30 10.00 21.88 -2.24
N LYS A 31 8.71 22.23 -2.32
CA LYS A 31 7.64 21.50 -1.63
C LYS A 31 7.57 20.05 -2.07
N LYS A 32 7.62 19.78 -3.39
CA LYS A 32 7.58 18.41 -3.92
C LYS A 32 8.81 17.60 -3.54
N LYS A 33 9.96 18.25 -3.42
CA LYS A 33 11.17 17.62 -2.90
C LYS A 33 11.00 17.25 -1.43
N ALA A 34 10.54 18.16 -0.60
CA ALA A 34 10.31 17.93 0.82
C ALA A 34 9.31 16.78 1.05
N GLU A 35 8.16 16.79 0.35
CA GLU A 35 7.17 15.70 0.43
C GLU A 35 7.78 14.31 0.11
N ARG A 36 8.71 14.25 -0.84
CA ARG A 36 9.39 13.00 -1.20
C ARG A 36 10.44 12.61 -0.16
N ASP A 37 11.23 13.56 0.31
CA ASP A 37 12.26 13.33 1.32
C ASP A 37 11.62 12.84 2.63
N ASP A 38 10.46 13.39 3.03
CA ASP A 38 9.66 12.93 4.18
C ASP A 38 9.20 11.47 4.01
N LEU A 39 8.80 11.06 2.80
CA LEU A 39 8.42 9.67 2.56
C LEU A 39 9.59 8.70 2.61
N TYR A 40 10.76 9.09 2.14
CA TYR A 40 11.96 8.27 2.29
C TYR A 40 12.34 8.13 3.77
N ALA A 41 12.29 9.22 4.52
CA ALA A 41 12.53 9.18 5.96
C ALA A 41 11.56 8.25 6.69
N LEU A 42 10.26 8.31 6.35
CA LEU A 42 9.25 7.40 6.91
C LEU A 42 9.53 5.94 6.54
N ALA A 43 9.93 5.66 5.29
CA ALA A 43 10.25 4.30 4.87
C ALA A 43 11.49 3.76 5.61
N ASP A 44 12.53 4.59 5.80
CA ASP A 44 13.73 4.23 6.53
C ASP A 44 13.44 3.98 8.02
N GLU A 45 12.59 4.80 8.65
CA GLU A 45 12.13 4.61 10.02
C GLU A 45 11.40 3.27 10.19
N MET A 46 10.45 2.99 9.31
CA MET A 46 9.72 1.73 9.32
C MET A 46 10.60 0.52 9.04
N ALA A 47 11.55 0.64 8.11
CA ALA A 47 12.53 -0.41 7.86
C ALA A 47 13.35 -0.73 9.11
N HIS A 48 13.71 0.29 9.90
CA HIS A 48 14.45 0.12 11.13
C HIS A 48 13.59 -0.55 12.22
N GLU A 49 12.32 -0.14 12.34
CA GLU A 49 11.37 -0.71 13.30
C GLU A 49 11.12 -2.21 13.05
N ILE A 50 10.81 -2.59 11.81
CA ILE A 50 10.52 -4.00 11.48
C ILE A 50 11.75 -4.91 11.65
N MET A 51 12.96 -4.37 11.61
CA MET A 51 14.18 -5.16 11.88
C MET A 51 14.38 -5.46 13.37
N GLN A 52 13.73 -4.73 14.27
CA GLN A 52 13.87 -4.87 15.70
C GLN A 52 12.68 -5.60 16.35
N ASP A 53 11.53 -5.63 15.68
CA ASP A 53 10.29 -6.23 16.17
C ASP A 53 9.75 -7.28 15.19
N GLY A 54 9.70 -8.54 15.63
CA GLY A 54 9.20 -9.66 14.83
C GLY A 54 7.71 -9.55 14.47
N ASP A 55 6.89 -8.94 15.32
CA ASP A 55 5.46 -8.76 15.03
C ASP A 55 5.25 -7.63 14.03
N ALA A 56 6.01 -6.54 14.13
CA ALA A 56 6.04 -5.49 13.12
C ALA A 56 6.52 -6.04 11.76
N PHE A 57 7.54 -6.91 11.75
CA PHE A 57 8.01 -7.57 10.53
C PHE A 57 6.94 -8.45 9.89
N ARG A 58 6.20 -9.23 10.69
CA ARG A 58 5.06 -10.02 10.19
C ARG A 58 3.96 -9.13 9.60
N GLY A 59 3.61 -8.05 10.29
CA GLY A 59 2.64 -7.07 9.79
C GLY A 59 3.04 -6.45 8.45
N PHE A 60 4.33 -6.12 8.28
CA PHE A 60 4.87 -5.68 7.01
C PHE A 60 4.75 -6.75 5.92
N LEU A 61 5.09 -8.02 6.22
CA LEU A 61 4.98 -9.13 5.27
C LEU A 61 3.53 -9.36 4.83
N ASP A 62 2.57 -9.22 5.74
CA ASP A 62 1.14 -9.30 5.42
C ASP A 62 0.71 -8.20 4.45
N VAL A 63 1.21 -6.98 4.63
CA VAL A 63 0.98 -5.87 3.69
C VAL A 63 1.64 -6.15 2.35
N GLN A 64 2.90 -6.59 2.34
CA GLN A 64 3.63 -6.90 1.11
C GLN A 64 2.95 -8.03 0.32
N ALA A 65 2.45 -9.06 0.99
CA ALA A 65 1.72 -10.17 0.37
C ALA A 65 0.40 -9.72 -0.28
N ARG A 66 -0.32 -8.77 0.35
CA ARG A 66 -1.55 -8.18 -0.21
C ARG A 66 -1.28 -7.28 -1.41
N PHE A 67 -0.09 -6.68 -1.46
CA PHE A 67 0.30 -5.68 -2.44
C PHE A 67 1.57 -6.10 -3.20
N ASP A 68 1.56 -7.29 -3.77
CA ASP A 68 2.68 -7.94 -4.50
C ASP A 68 3.25 -7.12 -5.66
N ARG A 69 2.45 -6.20 -6.21
CA ARG A 69 2.86 -5.31 -7.31
C ARG A 69 3.55 -4.03 -6.85
N TYR A 70 3.54 -3.74 -5.56
CA TYR A 70 4.24 -2.60 -5.01
C TYR A 70 5.66 -2.98 -4.61
N SER A 71 6.59 -2.03 -4.74
CA SER A 71 7.96 -2.23 -4.24
C SER A 71 7.95 -2.39 -2.72
N PRO A 72 8.97 -3.05 -2.12
CA PRO A 72 9.09 -3.14 -0.67
C PRO A 72 9.04 -1.76 0.03
N THR A 73 9.64 -0.74 -0.55
CA THR A 73 9.56 0.64 -0.04
C THR A 73 8.11 1.14 0.03
N ASN A 74 7.32 0.91 -1.04
CA ASN A 74 5.92 1.30 -1.02
C ASN A 74 5.09 0.45 -0.06
N ALA A 75 5.41 -0.83 0.11
CA ALA A 75 4.75 -1.67 1.12
C ALA A 75 5.04 -1.18 2.55
N LEU A 76 6.27 -0.74 2.84
CA LEU A 76 6.60 -0.07 4.10
C LEU A 76 5.78 1.21 4.31
N LEU A 77 5.67 2.05 3.27
CA LEU A 77 4.87 3.27 3.32
C LEU A 77 3.38 2.98 3.54
N ILE A 78 2.85 1.91 2.92
CA ILE A 78 1.47 1.47 3.13
C ILE A 78 1.30 0.95 4.56
N TYR A 79 2.21 0.11 5.03
CA TYR A 79 2.22 -0.43 6.39
C TYR A 79 2.20 0.68 7.43
N ALA A 80 3.10 1.67 7.31
CA ALA A 80 3.19 2.81 8.21
C ALA A 80 1.92 3.68 8.26
N GLN A 81 1.25 3.86 7.12
CA GLN A 81 0.10 4.77 7.02
C GLN A 81 -1.25 4.07 7.18
N ASN A 82 -1.37 2.81 6.76
CA ASN A 82 -2.57 2.00 6.91
C ASN A 82 -2.27 0.51 6.71
N ASP A 83 -1.88 -0.18 7.75
CA ASP A 83 -1.59 -1.62 7.79
C ASP A 83 -2.80 -2.51 7.39
N LYS A 84 -4.01 -1.98 7.51
CA LYS A 84 -5.28 -2.67 7.19
C LYS A 84 -5.79 -2.40 5.78
N ALA A 85 -5.05 -1.66 4.97
CA ALA A 85 -5.40 -1.43 3.57
C ALA A 85 -5.53 -2.76 2.82
N THR A 86 -6.53 -2.85 1.93
CA THR A 86 -6.83 -4.09 1.20
C THR A 86 -6.84 -3.91 -0.31
N ARG A 87 -7.23 -2.74 -0.80
CA ARG A 87 -7.29 -2.46 -2.23
C ARG A 87 -7.07 -0.98 -2.49
N LEU A 88 -5.94 -0.66 -3.06
CA LEU A 88 -5.51 0.72 -3.30
C LEU A 88 -5.71 1.13 -4.75
N ARG A 89 -6.21 2.34 -4.94
CA ARG A 89 -6.22 3.07 -6.21
C ARG A 89 -6.09 4.57 -5.94
N ASP A 90 -5.61 5.28 -6.95
CA ASP A 90 -5.68 6.74 -6.95
C ASP A 90 -7.14 7.22 -7.13
N PHE A 91 -7.36 8.49 -6.93
CA PHE A 91 -8.68 9.11 -7.00
C PHE A 91 -9.36 8.86 -8.37
N ASP A 92 -8.61 9.04 -9.44
CA ASP A 92 -9.12 8.85 -10.81
C ASP A 92 -9.36 7.37 -11.12
N GLY A 93 -8.53 6.48 -10.60
CA GLY A 93 -8.70 5.03 -10.72
C GLY A 93 -10.00 4.54 -10.06
N TRP A 94 -10.37 5.08 -8.90
CA TRP A 94 -11.65 4.80 -8.26
C TRP A 94 -12.81 5.39 -9.07
N LYS A 95 -12.71 6.65 -9.47
CA LYS A 95 -13.73 7.34 -10.28
C LYS A 95 -14.04 6.60 -11.59
N LYS A 96 -13.03 6.06 -12.27
CA LYS A 96 -13.20 5.24 -13.48
C LYS A 96 -14.00 3.96 -13.24
N GLN A 97 -14.04 3.48 -12.00
CA GLN A 97 -14.85 2.32 -11.60
C GLN A 97 -16.24 2.69 -11.06
N GLY A 98 -16.61 3.97 -11.12
CA GLY A 98 -17.87 4.47 -10.55
C GLY A 98 -17.88 4.48 -9.02
N VAL A 99 -16.69 4.47 -8.40
CA VAL A 99 -16.50 4.48 -6.94
C VAL A 99 -15.88 5.81 -6.55
N TYR A 100 -16.34 6.42 -5.47
CA TYR A 100 -15.91 7.75 -5.04
C TYR A 100 -15.27 7.71 -3.65
N VAL A 101 -14.11 8.38 -3.54
CA VAL A 101 -13.46 8.58 -2.25
C VAL A 101 -14.33 9.52 -1.41
N ARG A 102 -14.56 9.18 -0.15
CA ARG A 102 -15.36 9.99 0.76
C ARG A 102 -14.64 11.32 1.07
N ARG A 103 -15.42 12.33 1.42
CA ARG A 103 -14.89 13.63 1.82
C ARG A 103 -14.02 13.51 3.08
N HIS A 104 -12.97 14.31 3.16
CA HIS A 104 -12.03 14.38 4.29
C HIS A 104 -11.20 13.12 4.54
N GLU A 105 -11.17 12.15 3.61
CA GLU A 105 -10.26 11.02 3.71
C GLU A 105 -8.82 11.45 3.38
N THR A 106 -7.88 10.96 4.19
CA THR A 106 -6.46 11.18 3.95
C THR A 106 -5.90 10.03 3.11
N GLY A 107 -5.38 10.35 1.92
CA GLY A 107 -4.79 9.34 1.04
C GLY A 107 -3.43 8.88 1.54
N ILE A 108 -3.14 7.59 1.34
CA ILE A 108 -1.85 6.97 1.56
C ILE A 108 -0.87 7.51 0.51
N SER A 109 0.29 8.01 0.95
CA SER A 109 1.35 8.50 0.07
C SER A 109 2.27 7.38 -0.32
N ILE A 110 2.49 7.20 -1.61
CA ILE A 110 3.43 6.23 -2.18
C ILE A 110 4.37 6.92 -3.16
N LEU A 111 5.45 6.23 -3.53
CA LEU A 111 6.41 6.66 -4.54
C LEU A 111 6.08 6.01 -5.89
N GLU A 112 5.80 6.82 -6.90
CA GLU A 112 5.57 6.37 -8.27
C GLU A 112 6.75 6.78 -9.14
N ALA A 113 7.27 5.85 -9.95
CA ALA A 113 8.33 6.18 -10.89
C ALA A 113 7.80 7.18 -11.94
N GLY A 114 8.52 8.27 -12.09
CA GLY A 114 8.30 9.30 -13.09
C GLY A 114 9.27 9.19 -14.26
N ASP A 115 9.79 10.35 -14.70
CA ASP A 115 10.73 10.41 -15.81
C ASP A 115 12.04 9.67 -15.49
N SER A 116 12.61 9.04 -16.50
CA SER A 116 13.93 8.41 -16.40
C SER A 116 15.04 9.41 -16.72
N TYR A 117 16.20 9.17 -16.15
CA TYR A 117 17.45 9.87 -16.48
C TYR A 117 18.59 8.86 -16.65
N VAL A 118 19.64 9.26 -17.36
CA VAL A 118 20.85 8.43 -17.49
C VAL A 118 21.88 8.95 -16.50
N THR A 119 22.41 8.04 -15.69
CA THR A 119 23.49 8.34 -14.74
C THR A 119 24.84 8.46 -15.46
N GLU A 120 25.86 9.03 -14.83
CA GLU A 120 27.20 9.21 -15.42
C GLU A 120 27.83 7.87 -15.86
N ASP A 121 27.51 6.78 -15.18
CA ASP A 121 27.95 5.41 -15.49
C ASP A 121 27.03 4.69 -16.51
N GLY A 122 26.13 5.43 -17.17
CA GLY A 122 25.28 4.93 -18.26
C GLY A 122 24.08 4.08 -17.82
N ARG A 123 23.77 4.03 -16.52
CA ARG A 123 22.59 3.32 -16.00
C ARG A 123 21.34 4.19 -16.09
N THR A 124 20.19 3.56 -16.26
CA THR A 124 18.92 4.27 -16.21
C THR A 124 18.45 4.42 -14.77
N GLY A 125 18.31 5.65 -14.32
CA GLY A 125 17.66 6.00 -13.05
C GLY A 125 16.26 6.54 -13.29
N TYR A 126 15.45 6.65 -12.23
CA TYR A 126 14.12 7.21 -12.27
C TYR A 126 13.95 8.28 -11.20
N TYR A 127 13.30 9.37 -11.58
CA TYR A 127 12.76 10.31 -10.60
C TYR A 127 11.48 9.70 -10.00
N TYR A 128 11.31 9.85 -8.70
CA TYR A 128 10.09 9.39 -8.04
C TYR A 128 9.21 10.59 -7.67
N ASN A 129 7.92 10.45 -7.93
CA ASN A 129 6.90 11.40 -7.55
C ASN A 129 6.06 10.86 -6.40
N VAL A 130 5.59 11.75 -5.52
CA VAL A 130 4.63 11.38 -4.49
C VAL A 130 3.26 11.26 -5.11
N LYS A 131 2.62 10.11 -4.93
CA LYS A 131 1.25 9.83 -5.38
C LYS A 131 0.37 9.50 -4.19
N LYS A 132 -0.84 10.02 -4.19
CA LYS A 132 -1.87 9.67 -3.20
C LYS A 132 -2.74 8.54 -3.74
N VAL A 133 -2.88 7.50 -2.94
CA VAL A 133 -3.80 6.39 -3.19
C VAL A 133 -4.75 6.24 -2.00
N PHE A 134 -5.90 5.64 -2.24
CA PHE A 134 -6.96 5.47 -1.24
C PHE A 134 -7.38 4.02 -1.19
N ASP A 135 -7.58 3.51 0.01
CA ASP A 135 -8.13 2.17 0.19
C ASP A 135 -9.64 2.14 -0.12
N ILE A 136 -10.13 0.99 -0.54
CA ILE A 136 -11.57 0.78 -0.78
C ILE A 136 -12.41 1.13 0.46
N ALA A 137 -11.87 0.93 1.66
CA ALA A 137 -12.52 1.30 2.91
C ALA A 137 -12.70 2.82 3.08
N GLN A 138 -12.00 3.64 2.30
CA GLN A 138 -12.11 5.11 2.26
C GLN A 138 -13.10 5.59 1.18
N THR A 139 -13.80 4.68 0.53
CA THR A 139 -14.72 4.99 -0.57
C THR A 139 -16.17 4.70 -0.20
N ASP A 140 -17.09 5.04 -1.08
CA ASP A 140 -18.50 4.70 -0.99
C ASP A 140 -18.82 3.27 -1.47
N ALA A 141 -17.82 2.55 -1.99
CA ALA A 141 -17.99 1.17 -2.40
C ALA A 141 -18.31 0.26 -1.21
N LYS A 142 -19.20 -0.70 -1.41
CA LYS A 142 -19.38 -1.78 -0.44
C LYS A 142 -18.11 -2.63 -0.41
N ARG A 143 -17.48 -2.73 0.75
CA ARG A 143 -16.32 -3.60 0.95
C ARG A 143 -16.74 -5.03 0.61
N GLN A 144 -16.05 -5.64 -0.34
CA GLN A 144 -16.24 -7.07 -0.59
C GLN A 144 -15.74 -7.83 0.64
N PRO A 145 -16.46 -8.86 1.11
CA PRO A 145 -15.95 -9.69 2.19
C PRO A 145 -14.60 -10.27 1.76
N GLN A 146 -13.63 -10.24 2.67
CA GLN A 146 -12.37 -10.95 2.46
C GLN A 146 -12.71 -12.45 2.35
N ILE A 147 -12.24 -13.08 1.30
CA ILE A 147 -12.35 -14.52 1.17
C ILE A 147 -11.31 -15.10 2.13
N HIS A 148 -11.74 -15.60 3.28
CA HIS A 148 -10.92 -16.45 4.12
C HIS A 148 -10.94 -17.84 3.49
N TYR A 149 -9.77 -18.26 3.03
CA TYR A 149 -9.60 -19.65 2.63
C TYR A 149 -9.42 -20.50 3.89
N ASP A 150 -10.08 -21.66 3.91
CA ASP A 150 -9.82 -22.69 4.91
C ASP A 150 -8.40 -23.23 4.64
N ASP A 151 -7.50 -23.12 5.62
CA ASP A 151 -6.10 -23.54 5.52
C ASP A 151 -5.99 -25.01 5.09
N ARG A 152 -6.92 -25.86 5.53
CA ARG A 152 -6.99 -27.26 5.13
C ARG A 152 -7.30 -27.43 3.65
N LEU A 153 -8.20 -26.60 3.10
CA LEU A 153 -8.51 -26.62 1.66
C LEU A 153 -7.34 -26.10 0.84
N LEU A 154 -6.67 -25.03 1.29
CA LEU A 154 -5.47 -24.51 0.64
C LEU A 154 -4.34 -25.56 0.63
N LEU A 155 -4.03 -26.14 1.77
CA LEU A 155 -3.02 -27.19 1.89
C LEU A 155 -3.37 -28.40 1.02
N SER A 156 -4.62 -28.84 1.05
CA SER A 156 -5.11 -29.94 0.18
C SER A 156 -4.91 -29.62 -1.31
N ALA A 157 -5.17 -28.38 -1.73
CA ALA A 157 -4.97 -27.94 -3.11
C ALA A 157 -3.47 -27.95 -3.49
N LEU A 158 -2.60 -27.45 -2.62
CA LEU A 158 -1.15 -27.41 -2.82
C LEU A 158 -0.56 -28.82 -2.96
N ILE A 159 -0.98 -29.75 -2.10
CA ILE A 159 -0.43 -31.12 -2.13
C ILE A 159 -1.10 -32.04 -3.14
N SER A 160 -2.25 -31.67 -3.72
CA SER A 160 -3.05 -32.53 -4.62
C SER A 160 -2.30 -32.95 -5.88
N LYS A 161 -1.45 -32.08 -6.42
CA LYS A 161 -0.65 -32.35 -7.64
C LYS A 161 0.86 -32.29 -7.35
N ARG A 162 1.26 -32.69 -6.14
CA ARG A 162 2.67 -32.70 -5.75
C ARG A 162 3.52 -33.55 -6.67
N PRO A 163 4.71 -33.10 -7.07
CA PRO A 163 5.61 -33.89 -7.93
C PRO A 163 6.33 -35.02 -7.19
N VAL A 164 6.33 -34.98 -5.86
CA VAL A 164 6.99 -35.96 -5.00
C VAL A 164 6.06 -36.40 -3.86
N PRO A 165 6.20 -37.63 -3.33
CA PRO A 165 5.45 -38.09 -2.17
C PRO A 165 5.72 -37.23 -0.95
N ILE A 166 4.73 -37.09 -0.06
CA ILE A 166 4.87 -36.49 1.26
C ILE A 166 4.54 -37.54 2.31
N GLU A 167 5.43 -37.74 3.26
CA GLU A 167 5.25 -38.63 4.40
C GLU A 167 5.32 -37.84 5.72
N MET A 168 4.64 -38.32 6.74
CA MET A 168 4.64 -37.72 8.06
C MET A 168 5.44 -38.54 9.05
N ALA A 169 6.33 -37.88 9.81
CA ALA A 169 7.13 -38.51 10.87
C ALA A 169 7.04 -37.71 12.17
N GLU A 170 7.39 -38.36 13.30
CA GLU A 170 7.24 -37.73 14.65
C GLU A 170 8.35 -36.73 14.95
N ASN A 171 9.57 -36.95 14.48
CA ASN A 171 10.72 -36.11 14.77
C ASN A 171 11.47 -35.81 13.48
N VAL A 172 11.20 -34.61 12.92
CA VAL A 172 11.86 -34.16 11.70
C VAL A 172 12.66 -32.90 12.01
N PRO A 173 13.97 -32.86 11.75
CA PRO A 173 14.76 -31.65 11.95
C PRO A 173 14.14 -30.46 11.19
N ASN A 174 13.98 -29.33 11.87
CA ASN A 174 13.38 -28.11 11.31
C ASN A 174 11.94 -28.28 10.79
N GLY A 175 11.20 -29.29 11.25
CA GLY A 175 9.80 -29.51 10.88
C GLY A 175 9.57 -30.15 9.52
N ALA A 176 10.49 -30.04 8.56
CA ALA A 176 10.42 -30.70 7.28
C ALA A 176 11.83 -31.00 6.72
N ALA A 177 11.95 -32.10 5.98
CA ALA A 177 13.18 -32.50 5.32
C ALA A 177 12.87 -33.17 3.97
N TYR A 178 13.79 -33.05 3.01
CA TYR A 178 13.72 -33.80 1.77
C TYR A 178 14.70 -35.00 1.79
N ASP A 179 14.17 -36.21 1.64
CA ASP A 179 14.96 -37.43 1.51
C ASP A 179 15.32 -37.64 0.02
N TYR A 180 16.59 -37.44 -0.30
CA TYR A 180 17.11 -37.54 -1.67
C TYR A 180 17.10 -38.97 -2.20
N ASP A 181 17.32 -39.97 -1.35
CA ASP A 181 17.36 -41.38 -1.75
C ASP A 181 15.95 -41.88 -2.08
N ARG A 182 14.97 -41.53 -1.25
CA ARG A 182 13.57 -41.90 -1.42
C ARG A 182 12.78 -40.93 -2.30
N ARG A 183 13.37 -39.78 -2.62
CA ARG A 183 12.71 -38.67 -3.32
C ARG A 183 11.38 -38.29 -2.69
N THR A 184 11.37 -38.13 -1.37
CA THR A 184 10.16 -37.92 -0.56
C THR A 184 10.37 -36.70 0.35
N VAL A 185 9.36 -35.86 0.49
CA VAL A 185 9.32 -34.83 1.51
C VAL A 185 8.79 -35.45 2.79
N ILE A 186 9.54 -35.32 3.88
CA ILE A 186 9.14 -35.81 5.21
C ILE A 186 8.74 -34.58 6.02
N VAL A 187 7.55 -34.57 6.60
CA VAL A 187 6.97 -33.46 7.38
C VAL A 187 6.67 -33.97 8.79
N GLN A 188 6.94 -33.12 9.78
CA GLN A 188 6.67 -33.43 11.17
C GLN A 188 5.15 -33.46 11.44
N ARG A 189 4.70 -34.44 12.22
CA ARG A 189 3.31 -34.49 12.69
C ARG A 189 3.01 -33.38 13.68
N GLY A 190 1.79 -32.87 13.66
CA GLY A 190 1.30 -31.91 14.64
C GLY A 190 1.66 -30.45 14.32
N MET A 191 2.26 -30.17 13.16
CA MET A 191 2.44 -28.80 12.68
C MET A 191 1.09 -28.15 12.39
N ASP A 192 0.97 -26.88 12.67
CA ASP A 192 -0.22 -26.10 12.29
C ASP A 192 -0.19 -25.68 10.82
N GLY A 193 -1.28 -25.06 10.36
CA GLY A 193 -1.38 -24.65 8.95
C GLY A 193 -0.35 -23.58 8.57
N GLN A 194 0.07 -22.74 9.52
CA GLN A 194 1.06 -21.69 9.26
C GLN A 194 2.47 -22.25 9.13
N ASP A 195 2.78 -23.31 9.89
CA ASP A 195 4.07 -24.01 9.81
C ASP A 195 4.24 -24.81 8.51
N LEU A 196 3.12 -25.15 7.85
CA LEU A 196 3.09 -25.96 6.63
C LEU A 196 3.11 -25.12 5.34
N PHE A 197 2.89 -23.81 5.41
CA PHE A 197 2.95 -22.87 4.29
C PHE A 197 4.30 -22.16 4.21
#